data_4fdd434c33d494ab0e8d797ca4ecef21
#
_entry.id   4fdd434c33d494ab0e8d797ca4ecef21
#
_cell.length_a   1.000
_cell.length_b   1.000
_cell.length_c   1.000
_cell.angle_alpha   90.00
_cell.angle_beta   90.00
_cell.angle_gamma   90.00
#
_symmetry.space_group_name_H-M   'P 1'
#
loop_
_entity.id
_entity.type
_entity.pdbx_description
1 polymer ?
#
loop_
_entity_poly.entity_id
_entity_poly.type
_entity_poly.pdbx_seq_one_letter_code
_entity_poly.pdbx_strand_id
1 'polypeptide(L)'
;ENFMQGIYDKINYIAYSATTQEELCYGEKGVYEEGYFSRERELKRQMVRLFNSFYVDDLQIYAKNGKDYYFSVKQEVKKPEKEEIAKMIQQATDAMGGIVCINDLKHSGHLQIVKEVRDNLKMSPIGTIRLSINSDALEQIRKNVNFASEGAVLILDEKNQIVQGQASELS
;
A
#
# COMPACT_ATOMS: atom_id res chain seq x y z
N GLU A 1 -6.56 -16.49 9.21
CA GLU A 1 -6.43 -15.75 7.95
C GLU A 1 -5.11 -14.97 7.99
N ASN A 2 -4.29 -15.10 6.95
CA ASN A 2 -3.03 -14.37 6.89
C ASN A 2 -3.33 -12.88 6.65
N PHE A 3 -3.03 -12.04 7.62
CA PHE A 3 -3.26 -10.60 7.57
C PHE A 3 -2.61 -9.93 6.35
N MET A 4 -1.38 -10.27 6.05
CA MET A 4 -0.66 -9.69 4.90
C MET A 4 -1.29 -10.13 3.59
N GLN A 5 -1.76 -11.37 3.48
CA GLN A 5 -2.47 -11.83 2.30
C GLN A 5 -3.75 -11.01 2.05
N GLY A 6 -4.51 -10.71 3.10
CA GLY A 6 -5.69 -9.84 3.00
C GLY A 6 -5.35 -8.42 2.48
N ILE A 7 -4.21 -7.86 2.89
CA ILE A 7 -3.71 -6.58 2.36
C ILE A 7 -3.33 -6.72 0.87
N TYR A 8 -2.60 -7.76 0.51
CA TYR A 8 -2.18 -8.01 -0.88
C TYR A 8 -3.38 -8.21 -1.81
N ASP A 9 -4.40 -8.93 -1.38
CA ASP A 9 -5.63 -9.13 -2.16
C ASP A 9 -6.35 -7.81 -2.41
N LYS A 10 -6.39 -6.92 -1.42
CA LYS A 10 -6.98 -5.58 -1.55
C LYS A 10 -6.20 -4.69 -2.51
N ILE A 11 -4.87 -4.70 -2.44
CA ILE A 11 -4.00 -3.94 -3.37
C ILE A 11 -4.19 -4.46 -4.80
N ASN A 12 -4.20 -5.78 -4.98
CA ASN A 12 -4.45 -6.39 -6.28
C ASN A 12 -5.83 -6.02 -6.83
N TYR A 13 -6.86 -6.05 -5.97
CA TYR A 13 -8.20 -5.63 -6.38
C TYR A 13 -8.21 -4.19 -6.91
N ILE A 14 -7.58 -3.24 -6.20
CA ILE A 14 -7.48 -1.85 -6.68
C ILE A 14 -6.70 -1.80 -8.00
N ALA A 15 -5.55 -2.44 -8.08
CA ALA A 15 -4.67 -2.39 -9.25
C ALA A 15 -5.35 -2.88 -10.53
N TYR A 16 -6.19 -3.91 -10.43
CA TYR A 16 -6.86 -4.53 -11.57
C TYR A 16 -8.30 -4.05 -11.79
N SER A 17 -8.87 -3.22 -10.91
CA SER A 17 -10.23 -2.73 -11.06
C SER A 17 -10.40 -1.87 -12.31
N ALA A 18 -11.55 -1.97 -12.98
CA ALA A 18 -11.87 -1.17 -14.15
C ALA A 18 -11.75 0.33 -13.86
N THR A 19 -12.23 0.78 -12.71
CA THR A 19 -12.16 2.20 -12.29
C THR A 19 -10.72 2.71 -12.23
N THR A 20 -9.80 1.96 -11.60
CA THR A 20 -8.37 2.34 -11.54
C THR A 20 -7.74 2.33 -12.92
N GLN A 21 -8.00 1.29 -13.71
CA GLN A 21 -7.47 1.15 -15.06
C GLN A 21 -7.94 2.30 -15.96
N GLU A 22 -9.22 2.63 -15.96
CA GLU A 22 -9.77 3.73 -16.76
C GLU A 22 -9.19 5.09 -16.32
N GLU A 23 -9.12 5.34 -15.03
CA GLU A 23 -8.61 6.62 -14.52
C GLU A 23 -7.11 6.80 -14.80
N LEU A 24 -6.29 5.76 -14.62
CA LEU A 24 -4.84 5.84 -14.85
C LEU A 24 -4.48 5.83 -16.35
N CYS A 25 -5.28 5.18 -17.20
CA CYS A 25 -5.03 5.12 -18.65
C CYS A 25 -5.54 6.36 -19.39
N TYR A 26 -6.70 6.88 -19.00
CA TYR A 26 -7.41 7.94 -19.76
C TYR A 26 -7.49 9.27 -19.03
N GLY A 27 -7.21 9.30 -17.72
CA GLY A 27 -7.14 10.55 -16.97
C GLY A 27 -5.90 11.35 -17.37
N GLU A 28 -6.06 12.62 -17.78
CA GLU A 28 -4.97 13.54 -18.03
C GLU A 28 -4.95 14.67 -17.01
N LYS A 29 -3.74 15.06 -16.58
CA LYS A 29 -3.58 16.16 -15.64
C LYS A 29 -4.02 17.49 -16.29
N GLY A 30 -4.99 18.15 -15.65
CA GLY A 30 -5.49 19.46 -16.12
C GLY A 30 -6.57 19.36 -17.19
N VAL A 31 -6.95 18.18 -17.63
CA VAL A 31 -8.06 17.95 -18.56
C VAL A 31 -9.31 17.58 -17.77
N TYR A 32 -10.35 18.39 -17.90
CA TYR A 32 -11.65 18.21 -17.24
C TYR A 32 -12.69 17.77 -18.27
N GLU A 33 -12.62 16.52 -18.69
CA GLU A 33 -13.60 15.94 -19.59
C GLU A 33 -14.92 15.61 -18.84
N GLU A 34 -15.99 15.45 -19.61
CA GLU A 34 -17.25 14.95 -19.08
C GLU A 34 -17.02 13.58 -18.41
N GLY A 35 -17.45 13.46 -17.14
CA GLY A 35 -17.20 12.25 -16.33
C GLY A 35 -15.90 12.24 -15.51
N TYR A 36 -14.99 13.21 -15.68
CA TYR A 36 -13.74 13.30 -14.91
C TYR A 36 -13.95 13.20 -13.39
N PHE A 37 -14.81 14.07 -12.84
CA PHE A 37 -15.09 14.08 -11.40
C PHE A 37 -15.79 12.80 -10.92
N SER A 38 -16.52 12.14 -11.81
CA SER A 38 -17.19 10.88 -11.53
C SER A 38 -16.18 9.74 -11.36
N ARG A 39 -15.20 9.61 -12.26
CA ARG A 39 -14.15 8.58 -12.21
C ARG A 39 -13.25 8.76 -11.00
N GLU A 40 -12.75 9.97 -10.77
CA GLU A 40 -11.90 10.26 -9.61
C GLU A 40 -12.62 9.99 -8.28
N ARG A 41 -13.88 10.40 -8.18
CA ARG A 41 -14.71 10.17 -7.00
C ARG A 41 -14.92 8.67 -6.75
N GLU A 42 -15.17 7.90 -7.80
CA GLU A 42 -15.36 6.46 -7.69
C GLU A 42 -14.05 5.75 -7.28
N LEU A 43 -12.91 6.16 -7.84
CA LEU A 43 -11.61 5.65 -7.41
C LEU A 43 -11.36 5.93 -5.93
N LYS A 44 -11.56 7.17 -5.47
CA LYS A 44 -11.45 7.53 -4.05
C LYS A 44 -12.41 6.73 -3.18
N ARG A 45 -13.63 6.50 -3.63
CA ARG A 45 -14.62 5.67 -2.92
C ARG A 45 -14.16 4.21 -2.79
N GLN A 46 -13.57 3.63 -3.83
CA GLN A 46 -12.99 2.30 -3.78
C GLN A 46 -11.81 2.23 -2.79
N MET A 47 -10.92 3.22 -2.81
CA MET A 47 -9.81 3.32 -1.86
C MET A 47 -10.33 3.32 -0.41
N VAL A 48 -11.34 4.11 -0.10
CA VAL A 48 -11.94 4.18 1.24
C VAL A 48 -12.59 2.86 1.66
N ARG A 49 -13.33 2.22 0.76
CA ARG A 49 -14.06 0.97 1.08
C ARG A 49 -13.16 -0.22 1.35
N LEU A 50 -12.02 -0.29 0.68
CA LEU A 50 -11.15 -1.45 0.72
C LEU A 50 -10.22 -1.46 1.94
N PHE A 51 -9.93 -0.29 2.49
CA PHE A 51 -9.03 -0.18 3.63
C PHE A 51 -9.79 0.21 4.91
N ASN A 52 -9.77 -0.70 5.86
CA ASN A 52 -10.19 -0.37 7.22
C ASN A 52 -9.17 0.58 7.82
N SER A 53 -9.65 1.69 8.35
CA SER A 53 -8.87 2.76 8.95
C SER A 53 -7.91 2.34 10.08
N PHE A 54 -8.11 1.17 10.65
CA PHE A 54 -7.34 0.68 11.79
C PHE A 54 -5.92 0.23 11.42
N TYR A 55 -5.73 -0.36 10.22
CA TYR A 55 -4.45 -0.94 9.83
C TYR A 55 -3.63 -0.04 8.90
N VAL A 56 -4.30 0.82 8.18
CA VAL A 56 -3.73 1.64 7.12
C VAL A 56 -3.81 3.10 7.52
N ASP A 57 -2.69 3.78 7.53
CA ASP A 57 -2.66 5.20 7.82
C ASP A 57 -2.89 6.03 6.55
N ASP A 58 -2.30 5.64 5.44
CA ASP A 58 -2.55 6.29 4.16
C ASP A 58 -2.40 5.34 2.96
N LEU A 59 -3.02 5.72 1.87
CA LEU A 59 -2.93 5.10 0.55
C LEU A 59 -2.69 6.20 -0.49
N GLN A 60 -1.74 5.97 -1.38
CA GLN A 60 -1.47 6.89 -2.49
C GLN A 60 -1.28 6.12 -3.79
N ILE A 61 -1.80 6.68 -4.88
CA ILE A 61 -1.56 6.21 -6.24
C ILE A 61 -0.82 7.30 -6.99
N TYR A 62 0.39 7.00 -7.43
CA TYR A 62 1.20 7.85 -8.29
C TYR A 62 0.97 7.43 -9.73
N ALA A 63 0.19 8.20 -10.49
CA ALA A 63 -0.10 7.88 -11.87
C ALA A 63 0.97 8.41 -12.82
N LYS A 64 1.27 7.65 -13.89
CA LYS A 64 2.23 8.11 -14.93
C LYS A 64 1.73 9.32 -15.71
N ASN A 65 0.41 9.58 -15.72
CA ASN A 65 -0.17 10.80 -16.29
C ASN A 65 0.11 12.08 -15.46
N GLY A 66 0.83 11.96 -14.34
CA GLY A 66 1.20 13.06 -13.45
C GLY A 66 0.14 13.43 -12.42
N LYS A 67 -0.96 12.68 -12.33
CA LYS A 67 -1.94 12.81 -11.24
C LYS A 67 -1.51 11.98 -10.03
N ASP A 68 -1.85 12.48 -8.86
CA ASP A 68 -1.72 11.76 -7.60
C ASP A 68 -3.07 11.64 -6.93
N TYR A 69 -3.38 10.44 -6.47
CA TYR A 69 -4.59 10.15 -5.70
C TYR A 69 -4.17 9.79 -4.30
N TYR A 70 -4.69 10.52 -3.32
CA TYR A 70 -4.31 10.37 -1.92
C TYR A 70 -5.53 10.16 -1.05
N PHE A 71 -5.43 9.19 -0.16
CA PHE A 71 -6.36 8.94 0.92
C PHE A 71 -5.60 8.76 2.22
N SER A 72 -5.99 9.48 3.27
CA SER A 72 -5.47 9.32 4.62
C SER A 72 -6.61 9.14 5.60
N VAL A 73 -6.41 8.26 6.55
CA VAL A 73 -7.34 8.03 7.66
C VAL A 73 -7.09 8.99 8.79
N LYS A 74 -5.83 9.39 8.97
CA LYS A 74 -5.40 10.33 10.00
C LYS A 74 -5.14 11.69 9.38
N GLN A 75 -5.52 12.76 10.09
CA GLN A 75 -5.35 14.15 9.59
C GLN A 75 -3.89 14.57 9.45
N GLU A 76 -2.96 13.92 10.13
CA GLU A 76 -1.55 14.34 10.24
C GLU A 76 -0.57 13.23 9.86
N VAL A 77 -0.81 12.53 8.74
CA VAL A 77 0.19 11.58 8.25
C VAL A 77 1.29 12.34 7.51
N LYS A 78 2.53 12.22 8.01
CA LYS A 78 3.69 12.76 7.31
C LYS A 78 3.88 12.00 6.01
N LYS A 79 3.73 12.70 4.89
CA LYS A 79 4.00 12.13 3.57
C LYS A 79 5.51 11.87 3.41
N PRO A 80 5.90 10.77 2.76
CA PRO A 80 7.30 10.53 2.43
C PRO A 80 7.89 11.66 1.58
N GLU A 81 9.18 11.89 1.71
CA GLU A 81 9.92 12.84 0.88
C GLU A 81 9.97 12.35 -0.58
N LYS A 82 10.12 13.29 -1.52
CA LYS A 82 10.11 12.97 -2.97
C LYS A 82 11.15 11.92 -3.36
N GLU A 83 12.32 11.94 -2.73
CA GLU A 83 13.39 10.97 -2.98
C GLU A 83 13.02 9.57 -2.48
N GLU A 84 12.36 9.48 -1.33
CA GLU A 84 11.85 8.21 -0.80
C GLU A 84 10.77 7.63 -1.69
N ILE A 85 9.84 8.47 -2.16
CA ILE A 85 8.82 8.09 -3.12
C ILE A 85 9.44 7.54 -4.41
N ALA A 86 10.46 8.23 -4.96
CA ALA A 86 11.14 7.80 -6.17
C ALA A 86 11.81 6.42 -5.99
N LYS A 87 12.42 6.15 -4.83
CA LYS A 87 12.99 4.84 -4.50
C LYS A 87 11.92 3.75 -4.40
N MET A 88 10.78 4.04 -3.78
CA MET A 88 9.66 3.10 -3.66
C MET A 88 9.08 2.77 -5.03
N ILE A 89 8.90 3.77 -5.90
CA ILE A 89 8.44 3.57 -7.28
C ILE A 89 9.43 2.71 -8.06
N GLN A 90 10.75 2.95 -7.92
CA GLN A 90 11.76 2.14 -8.58
C GLN A 90 11.71 0.68 -8.11
N GLN A 91 11.58 0.43 -6.81
CA GLN A 91 11.45 -0.94 -6.28
C GLN A 91 10.19 -1.64 -6.80
N ALA A 92 9.06 -0.91 -6.89
CA ALA A 92 7.84 -1.45 -7.49
C ALA A 92 8.01 -1.78 -8.98
N THR A 93 8.73 -0.93 -9.72
CA THR A 93 9.05 -1.15 -11.14
C THR A 93 9.94 -2.38 -11.32
N ASP A 94 10.96 -2.53 -10.49
CA ASP A 94 11.88 -3.67 -10.53
C ASP A 94 11.18 -5.00 -10.23
N ALA A 95 10.11 -4.95 -9.43
CA ALA A 95 9.26 -6.10 -9.14
C ALA A 95 8.26 -6.46 -10.25
N MET A 96 8.21 -5.69 -11.34
CA MET A 96 7.42 -5.96 -12.55
C MET A 96 5.94 -6.31 -12.28
N GLY A 97 5.28 -5.53 -11.43
CA GLY A 97 3.89 -5.77 -11.04
C GLY A 97 3.70 -6.68 -9.82
N GLY A 98 4.77 -7.22 -9.26
CA GLY A 98 4.77 -7.86 -7.93
C GLY A 98 4.52 -6.85 -6.81
N ILE A 99 4.20 -7.35 -5.62
CA ILE A 99 4.06 -6.53 -4.42
C ILE A 99 5.40 -6.50 -3.68
N VAL A 100 5.83 -5.30 -3.29
CA VAL A 100 7.05 -5.09 -2.50
C VAL A 100 6.67 -4.57 -1.11
N CYS A 101 7.21 -5.22 -0.09
CA CYS A 101 7.10 -4.80 1.30
C CYS A 101 8.40 -4.12 1.73
N ILE A 102 8.32 -2.86 2.14
CA ILE A 102 9.47 -2.06 2.55
C ILE A 102 9.37 -1.80 4.05
N ASN A 103 10.32 -2.32 4.80
CA ASN A 103 10.40 -2.10 6.24
C ASN A 103 10.99 -0.72 6.54
N ASP A 104 10.13 0.23 6.82
CA ASP A 104 10.50 1.60 7.17
C ASP A 104 10.09 1.98 8.62
N LEU A 105 9.88 0.99 9.47
CA LEU A 105 9.43 1.18 10.84
C LEU A 105 10.36 2.05 11.68
N LYS A 106 11.67 1.98 11.44
CA LYS A 106 12.66 2.74 12.19
C LYS A 106 12.63 4.25 11.88
N HIS A 107 12.26 4.62 10.65
CA HIS A 107 12.26 6.03 10.21
C HIS A 107 10.87 6.65 10.25
N SER A 108 9.89 5.98 9.66
CA SER A 108 8.53 6.51 9.55
C SER A 108 7.53 5.91 10.54
N GLY A 109 7.89 4.82 11.21
CA GLY A 109 6.96 4.03 12.03
C GLY A 109 5.96 3.21 11.20
N HIS A 110 6.23 3.03 9.90
CA HIS A 110 5.34 2.34 8.97
C HIS A 110 6.03 1.20 8.23
N LEU A 111 5.24 0.19 7.90
CA LEU A 111 5.56 -0.77 6.86
C LEU A 111 4.94 -0.26 5.55
N GLN A 112 5.77 -0.03 4.54
CA GLN A 112 5.32 0.45 3.24
C GLN A 112 5.08 -0.74 2.30
N ILE A 113 3.91 -0.78 1.69
CA ILE A 113 3.57 -1.78 0.66
C ILE A 113 3.42 -1.05 -0.66
N VAL A 114 4.17 -1.46 -1.66
CA VAL A 114 4.14 -0.82 -2.98
C VAL A 114 3.91 -1.84 -4.09
N LYS A 115 3.21 -1.42 -5.13
CA LYS A 115 2.93 -2.24 -6.31
C LYS A 115 2.86 -1.36 -7.55
N GLU A 116 3.58 -1.75 -8.61
CA GLU A 116 3.39 -1.16 -9.94
C GLU A 116 2.03 -1.60 -10.50
N VAL A 117 1.26 -0.63 -10.97
CA VAL A 117 0.00 -0.86 -11.69
C VAL A 117 0.30 -0.90 -13.18
N ARG A 118 -0.11 -1.97 -13.84
CA ARG A 118 0.03 -2.17 -15.27
C ARG A 118 -1.32 -2.13 -15.98
N ASP A 119 -1.33 -1.59 -17.18
CA ASP A 119 -2.49 -1.68 -18.08
C ASP A 119 -2.85 -3.16 -18.30
N ASN A 120 -4.10 -3.52 -18.06
CA ASN A 120 -4.57 -4.91 -18.12
C ASN A 120 -4.49 -5.51 -19.55
N LEU A 121 -4.45 -4.66 -20.58
CA LEU A 121 -4.39 -5.10 -21.98
C LEU A 121 -2.97 -4.99 -22.55
N LYS A 122 -2.29 -3.88 -22.31
CA LYS A 122 -0.98 -3.58 -22.90
C LYS A 122 0.18 -4.04 -22.02
N MET A 123 -0.08 -4.37 -20.77
CA MET A 123 0.92 -4.73 -19.76
C MET A 123 1.97 -3.65 -19.49
N SER A 124 1.80 -2.45 -20.01
CA SER A 124 2.67 -1.31 -19.76
C SER A 124 2.38 -0.67 -18.40
N PRO A 125 3.41 -0.14 -17.70
CA PRO A 125 3.19 0.53 -16.41
C PRO A 125 2.37 1.80 -16.57
N ILE A 126 1.35 1.99 -15.73
CA ILE A 126 0.46 3.16 -15.72
C ILE A 126 0.46 3.92 -14.39
N GLY A 127 1.03 3.35 -13.34
CA GLY A 127 1.14 3.99 -12.04
C GLY A 127 1.76 3.10 -10.98
N THR A 128 1.79 3.60 -9.74
CA THR A 128 2.27 2.85 -8.57
C THR A 128 1.34 3.10 -7.40
N ILE A 129 0.89 2.04 -6.73
CA ILE A 129 0.15 2.11 -5.47
C ILE A 129 1.14 2.03 -4.33
N ARG A 130 1.01 2.91 -3.34
CA ARG A 130 1.72 2.87 -2.07
C ARG A 130 0.72 2.85 -0.91
N LEU A 131 0.95 2.01 0.06
CA LEU A 131 0.14 1.84 1.24
C LEU A 131 1.05 1.86 2.47
N SER A 132 0.67 2.60 3.52
CA SER A 132 1.37 2.62 4.80
C SER A 132 0.56 1.89 5.87
N ILE A 133 1.20 0.89 6.50
CA ILE A 133 0.66 0.16 7.65
C ILE A 133 1.40 0.64 8.89
N ASN A 134 0.67 1.03 9.93
CA ASN A 134 1.30 1.52 11.16
C ASN A 134 1.82 0.38 12.06
N SER A 135 2.85 0.69 12.85
CA SER A 135 3.47 -0.27 13.77
C SER A 135 2.52 -0.73 14.88
N ASP A 136 1.62 0.13 15.34
CA ASP A 136 0.66 -0.21 16.39
C ASP A 136 -0.31 -1.30 15.94
N ALA A 137 -0.74 -1.25 14.67
CA ALA A 137 -1.57 -2.30 14.07
C ALA A 137 -0.84 -3.64 14.02
N LEU A 138 0.44 -3.64 13.65
CA LEU A 138 1.27 -4.84 13.64
C LEU A 138 1.46 -5.41 15.06
N GLU A 139 1.68 -4.56 16.05
CA GLU A 139 1.81 -4.97 17.44
C GLU A 139 0.51 -5.58 17.98
N GLN A 140 -0.65 -5.02 17.64
CA GLN A 140 -1.94 -5.59 18.04
C GLN A 140 -2.20 -6.96 17.40
N ILE A 141 -1.83 -7.13 16.13
CA ILE A 141 -1.92 -8.43 15.46
C ILE A 141 -1.04 -9.45 16.19
N ARG A 142 0.19 -9.06 16.53
CA ARG A 142 1.11 -9.91 17.30
C ARG A 142 0.52 -10.33 18.65
N LYS A 143 -0.07 -9.40 19.40
CA LYS A 143 -0.68 -9.67 20.71
C LYS A 143 -1.93 -10.53 20.65
N ASN A 144 -2.67 -10.47 19.56
CA ASN A 144 -3.91 -11.24 19.39
C ASN A 144 -3.70 -12.69 18.95
N VAL A 145 -2.46 -13.07 18.66
CA VAL A 145 -2.11 -14.48 18.40
C VAL A 145 -1.98 -15.21 19.73
N ASN A 146 -3.02 -15.95 20.11
CA ASN A 146 -3.02 -16.76 21.31
C ASN A 146 -2.24 -18.07 21.08
N PHE A 147 -1.20 -18.31 21.87
CA PHE A 147 -0.51 -19.59 21.94
C PHE A 147 -1.03 -20.37 23.14
N ALA A 148 -1.24 -21.66 22.92
CA ALA A 148 -1.56 -22.60 24.00
C ALA A 148 -0.35 -22.94 24.89
N SER A 149 0.84 -22.44 24.55
CA SER A 149 2.11 -22.64 25.27
C SER A 149 2.94 -21.36 25.23
N GLU A 150 3.91 -21.25 26.13
CA GLU A 150 4.91 -20.17 26.13
C GLU A 150 5.63 -20.13 24.76
N GLY A 151 5.58 -19.01 24.07
CA GLY A 151 6.21 -18.82 22.76
C GLY A 151 6.30 -17.34 22.41
N ALA A 152 7.25 -17.01 21.52
CA ALA A 152 7.43 -15.68 20.98
C ALA A 152 6.75 -15.55 19.60
N VAL A 153 6.13 -14.39 19.34
CA VAL A 153 5.58 -14.05 18.01
C VAL A 153 6.43 -12.96 17.39
N LEU A 154 7.01 -13.27 16.25
CA LEU A 154 7.74 -12.33 15.43
C LEU A 154 7.02 -12.14 14.10
N ILE A 155 6.96 -10.90 13.63
CA ILE A 155 6.55 -10.59 12.26
C ILE A 155 7.83 -10.37 11.47
N LEU A 156 8.01 -11.15 10.42
CA LEU A 156 9.17 -11.10 9.53
C LEU A 156 8.76 -10.56 8.16
N ASP A 157 9.67 -9.82 7.52
CA ASP A 157 9.54 -9.45 6.10
C ASP A 157 9.98 -10.61 5.17
N GLU A 158 9.91 -10.39 3.87
CA GLU A 158 10.29 -11.38 2.84
C GLU A 158 11.78 -11.77 2.90
N LYS A 159 12.61 -10.97 3.58
CA LYS A 159 14.05 -11.23 3.80
C LYS A 159 14.32 -11.86 5.17
N ASN A 160 13.27 -12.30 5.87
CA ASN A 160 13.34 -12.82 7.24
C ASN A 160 13.91 -11.81 8.26
N GLN A 161 13.76 -10.52 7.99
CA GLN A 161 14.12 -9.47 8.95
C GLN A 161 12.94 -9.22 9.89
N ILE A 162 13.24 -8.99 11.16
CA ILE A 162 12.20 -8.72 12.16
C ILE A 162 11.55 -7.37 11.86
N VAL A 163 10.28 -7.40 11.55
CA VAL A 163 9.41 -6.23 11.37
C VAL A 163 8.86 -5.79 12.72
N GLN A 164 8.43 -6.76 13.53
CA GLN A 164 7.85 -6.53 14.86
C GLN A 164 8.20 -7.68 15.81
N GLY A 165 8.49 -7.34 17.08
CA GLY A 165 8.94 -8.28 18.11
C GLY A 165 10.41 -8.08 18.47
N GLN A 166 10.90 -8.82 19.46
CA GLN A 166 12.30 -8.79 19.88
C GLN A 166 12.92 -10.17 19.73
N ALA A 167 14.15 -10.22 19.21
CA ALA A 167 14.88 -11.47 19.04
C ALA A 167 15.16 -12.18 20.40
N SER A 168 15.21 -11.41 21.50
CA SER A 168 15.35 -11.94 22.86
C SER A 168 14.14 -12.77 23.33
N GLU A 169 13.00 -12.70 22.65
CA GLU A 169 11.81 -13.50 22.95
C GLU A 169 11.94 -14.95 22.42
N LEU A 170 13.01 -15.25 21.68
CA LEU A 170 13.29 -16.59 21.10
C LEU A 170 14.15 -17.50 22.00
N SER A 171 14.54 -17.06 23.20
CA SER A 171 15.42 -17.82 24.11
C SER A 171 14.66 -18.71 25.07
#